data_872edcf2956aa364f0acae3a3f75d6a0
#
_entry.id   872edcf2956aa364f0acae3a3f75d6a0
#
_cell.length_a   1.000
_cell.length_b   1.000
_cell.length_c   1.000
_cell.angle_alpha   90.00
_cell.angle_beta   90.00
_cell.angle_gamma   90.00
#
_symmetry.space_group_name_H-M   'P 1'
#
loop_
_entity.id
_entity.type
_entity.pdbx_description
1 polymer ?
#
loop_
_entity_poly.entity_id
_entity_poly.type
_entity_poly.pdbx_seq_one_letter_code
_entity_poly.pdbx_strand_id
1 'polypeptide(L)'
;MQMEEQILAEGCRKGDDMARKELYDRYAGRLLSICMRYAGDRATAEDLLHDAFLKIYGAFDRFTYRGTGSLRAWIERITVNVALEWIRSRSKPVSYTHLTLPT
;
A
#
# COMPACT_ATOMS: atom_id res chain seq x y z
N MET A 1 11.25 -14.96 -16.10
CA MET A 1 12.28 -13.99 -15.73
C MET A 1 11.65 -12.77 -15.10
N GLN A 2 12.18 -12.33 -13.98
CA GLN A 2 11.61 -11.18 -13.29
C GLN A 2 12.15 -9.88 -13.87
N MET A 3 11.30 -8.87 -13.86
CA MET A 3 11.73 -7.53 -14.25
C MET A 3 12.69 -6.98 -13.21
N GLU A 4 13.67 -6.19 -13.67
CA GLU A 4 14.49 -5.43 -12.74
C GLU A 4 13.64 -4.40 -12.04
N GLU A 5 14.03 -4.05 -10.83
CA GLU A 5 13.25 -3.15 -9.98
C GLU A 5 12.96 -1.81 -10.68
N GLN A 6 13.95 -1.25 -11.34
CA GLN A 6 13.78 0.03 -12.03
C GLN A 6 12.81 -0.09 -13.21
N ILE A 7 12.92 -1.16 -13.97
CA ILE A 7 12.04 -1.41 -15.11
C ILE A 7 10.62 -1.63 -14.63
N LEU A 8 10.48 -2.37 -13.54
CA LEU A 8 9.18 -2.61 -12.93
C LEU A 8 8.52 -1.31 -12.50
N ALA A 9 9.27 -0.46 -11.81
CA ALA A 9 8.74 0.83 -11.36
C ALA A 9 8.31 1.70 -12.54
N GLU A 10 9.10 1.70 -13.60
CA GLU A 10 8.80 2.51 -14.79
C GLU A 10 7.54 2.00 -15.47
N GLY A 11 7.38 0.68 -15.58
CA GLY A 11 6.17 0.10 -16.16
C GLY A 11 4.93 0.43 -15.35
N CYS A 12 5.03 0.37 -14.04
CA CYS A 12 3.91 0.73 -13.16
C CYS A 12 3.57 2.21 -13.29
N ARG A 13 4.59 3.06 -13.43
CA ARG A 13 4.36 4.49 -13.62
C ARG A 13 3.57 4.75 -14.90
N LYS A 14 3.86 3.99 -15.95
CA LYS A 14 3.17 4.13 -17.23
C LYS A 14 1.80 3.49 -17.26
N GLY A 15 1.45 2.75 -16.21
CA GLY A 15 0.17 2.06 -16.16
C GLY A 15 0.15 0.75 -16.92
N ASP A 16 1.32 0.15 -17.16
CA ASP A 16 1.43 -1.12 -17.85
C ASP A 16 0.85 -2.23 -16.98
N ASP A 17 -0.15 -2.94 -17.51
CA ASP A 17 -0.84 -4.00 -16.76
C ASP A 17 0.10 -5.13 -16.36
N MET A 18 1.05 -5.49 -17.23
CA MET A 18 1.99 -6.55 -16.91
C MET A 18 2.92 -6.15 -15.78
N ALA A 19 3.34 -4.89 -15.77
CA ALA A 19 4.19 -4.40 -14.67
C ALA A 19 3.41 -4.37 -13.36
N ARG A 20 2.15 -3.95 -13.40
CA ARG A 20 1.31 -3.95 -12.20
C ARG A 20 1.09 -5.35 -11.67
N LYS A 21 0.85 -6.32 -12.57
CA LYS A 21 0.70 -7.70 -12.15
C LYS A 21 1.99 -8.23 -11.53
N GLU A 22 3.12 -7.93 -12.12
CA GLU A 22 4.41 -8.35 -11.59
C GLU A 22 4.64 -7.74 -10.20
N LEU A 23 4.30 -6.47 -10.02
CA LEU A 23 4.44 -5.81 -8.74
C LEU A 23 3.60 -6.53 -7.68
N TYR A 24 2.35 -6.82 -8.01
CA TYR A 24 1.47 -7.53 -7.09
C TYR A 24 2.05 -8.90 -6.75
N ASP A 25 2.40 -9.68 -7.78
CA ASP A 25 2.90 -11.04 -7.57
C ASP A 25 4.16 -11.05 -6.72
N ARG A 26 5.02 -10.05 -6.91
CA ARG A 26 6.30 -10.00 -6.21
C ARG A 26 6.17 -9.56 -4.75
N TYR A 27 5.28 -8.62 -4.46
CA TYR A 27 5.26 -7.97 -3.16
C TYR A 27 4.02 -8.23 -2.32
N ALA A 28 2.95 -8.81 -2.89
CA ALA A 28 1.69 -8.97 -2.17
C ALA A 28 1.84 -9.75 -0.86
N GLY A 29 2.63 -10.83 -0.89
CA GLY A 29 2.81 -11.65 0.30
C GLY A 29 3.45 -10.88 1.44
N ARG A 30 4.46 -10.09 1.13
CA ARG A 30 5.13 -9.29 2.14
C ARG A 30 4.24 -8.17 2.66
N LEU A 31 3.53 -7.49 1.77
CA LEU A 31 2.64 -6.41 2.20
C LEU A 31 1.47 -6.96 2.99
N LEU A 32 0.98 -8.16 2.64
CA LEU A 32 -0.06 -8.80 3.42
C LEU A 32 0.43 -9.10 4.84
N SER A 33 1.66 -9.56 4.99
CA SER A 33 2.23 -9.80 6.32
C SER A 33 2.24 -8.53 7.15
N ILE A 34 2.59 -7.41 6.54
CA ILE A 34 2.56 -6.13 7.23
C ILE A 34 1.14 -5.80 7.67
N CYS A 35 0.17 -5.95 6.77
CA CYS A 35 -1.23 -5.66 7.08
C CYS A 35 -1.74 -6.55 8.20
N MET A 36 -1.35 -7.83 8.20
CA MET A 36 -1.77 -8.76 9.24
C MET A 36 -1.33 -8.34 10.63
N ARG A 37 -0.13 -7.78 10.75
CA ARG A 37 0.38 -7.31 12.04
C ARG A 37 -0.51 -6.25 12.65
N TYR A 38 -1.08 -5.39 11.80
CA TYR A 38 -1.90 -4.28 12.29
C TYR A 38 -3.37 -4.67 12.41
N ALA A 39 -3.85 -5.50 11.49
CA ALA A 39 -5.28 -5.82 11.41
C ALA A 39 -5.70 -6.90 12.41
N GLY A 40 -4.86 -7.90 12.59
CA GLY A 40 -5.16 -9.00 13.48
C GLY A 40 -5.98 -10.12 12.85
N ASP A 41 -6.64 -9.88 11.72
CA ASP A 41 -7.37 -10.93 11.02
C ASP A 41 -7.14 -10.82 9.52
N ARG A 42 -7.36 -11.93 8.83
CA ARG A 42 -7.03 -12.04 7.41
C ARG A 42 -7.92 -11.17 6.53
N ALA A 43 -9.22 -11.15 6.82
CA ALA A 43 -10.15 -10.41 5.98
C ALA A 43 -9.83 -8.91 5.99
N THR A 44 -9.60 -8.34 7.16
CA THR A 44 -9.24 -6.94 7.26
C THR A 44 -7.89 -6.66 6.62
N ALA A 45 -6.93 -7.58 6.82
CA ALA A 45 -5.61 -7.41 6.21
C ALA A 45 -5.70 -7.39 4.69
N GLU A 46 -6.55 -8.22 4.11
CA GLU A 46 -6.72 -8.24 2.66
C GLU A 46 -7.35 -6.95 2.15
N ASP A 47 -8.28 -6.39 2.89
CA ASP A 47 -8.87 -5.10 2.55
C ASP A 47 -7.80 -4.00 2.58
N LEU A 48 -6.95 -4.01 3.61
CA LEU A 48 -5.87 -3.04 3.71
C LEU A 48 -4.86 -3.21 2.59
N LEU A 49 -4.57 -4.45 2.22
CA LEU A 49 -3.66 -4.73 1.12
C LEU A 49 -4.20 -4.16 -0.19
N HIS A 50 -5.48 -4.35 -0.44
CA HIS A 50 -6.11 -3.81 -1.64
C HIS A 50 -6.02 -2.29 -1.67
N ASP A 51 -6.34 -1.65 -0.55
CA ASP A 51 -6.24 -0.19 -0.45
C ASP A 51 -4.80 0.29 -0.66
N ALA A 52 -3.83 -0.46 -0.11
CA ALA A 52 -2.43 -0.10 -0.26
C ALA A 52 -2.01 -0.15 -1.73
N PHE A 53 -2.40 -1.19 -2.46
CA PHE A 53 -2.04 -1.29 -3.87
C PHE A 53 -2.70 -0.19 -4.71
N LEU A 54 -3.95 0.16 -4.41
CA LEU A 54 -4.59 1.27 -5.11
C LEU A 54 -3.81 2.57 -4.90
N LYS A 55 -3.37 2.83 -3.68
CA LYS A 55 -2.59 4.02 -3.40
C LYS A 55 -1.22 3.97 -4.05
N ILE A 56 -0.59 2.80 -4.04
CA ILE A 56 0.71 2.62 -4.68
C ILE A 56 0.60 2.94 -6.17
N TYR A 57 -0.36 2.34 -6.85
CA TYR A 57 -0.52 2.57 -8.29
C TYR A 57 -0.79 4.03 -8.60
N GLY A 58 -1.57 4.69 -7.77
CA GLY A 58 -1.92 6.10 -7.98
C GLY A 58 -0.80 7.07 -7.64
N ALA A 59 0.24 6.61 -6.95
CA ALA A 59 1.31 7.49 -6.50
C ALA A 59 2.64 7.29 -7.25
N PHE A 60 2.66 6.42 -8.26
CA PHE A 60 3.92 6.12 -8.95
C PHE A 60 4.53 7.34 -9.65
N ASP A 61 3.73 8.32 -10.01
CA ASP A 61 4.25 9.55 -10.60
C ASP A 61 5.12 10.34 -9.62
N ARG A 62 4.99 10.06 -8.33
CA ARG A 62 5.80 10.71 -7.28
C ARG A 62 6.99 9.86 -6.85
N PHE A 63 7.07 8.64 -7.34
CA PHE A 63 8.17 7.76 -6.95
C PHE A 63 9.42 8.08 -7.73
N THR A 64 10.56 8.15 -7.04
CA THR A 64 11.87 8.31 -7.66
C THR A 64 12.72 7.10 -7.31
N TYR A 65 13.18 6.40 -8.32
CA TYR A 65 14.04 5.24 -8.11
C TYR A 65 15.42 5.70 -7.61
N ARG A 66 15.86 5.14 -6.50
CA ARG A 66 17.13 5.53 -5.87
C ARG A 66 18.04 4.34 -5.64
N GLY A 67 17.91 3.29 -6.43
CA GLY A 67 18.74 2.11 -6.31
C GLY A 67 17.99 0.93 -5.75
N THR A 68 18.71 -0.18 -5.60
CA THR A 68 18.13 -1.44 -5.15
C THR A 68 17.48 -1.27 -3.80
N GLY A 69 16.25 -1.74 -3.68
CA GLY A 69 15.49 -1.67 -2.44
C GLY A 69 14.65 -0.43 -2.28
N SER A 70 14.86 0.59 -3.12
CA SER A 70 14.10 1.84 -2.96
C SER A 70 12.62 1.64 -3.28
N LEU A 71 12.30 0.82 -4.26
CA LEU A 71 10.90 0.53 -4.59
C LEU A 71 10.21 -0.20 -3.45
N ARG A 72 10.85 -1.24 -2.93
CA ARG A 72 10.30 -2.01 -1.82
C ARG A 72 10.07 -1.12 -0.59
N ALA A 73 11.05 -0.30 -0.24
CA ALA A 73 10.92 0.58 0.91
C ALA A 73 9.76 1.55 0.73
N TRP A 74 9.59 2.07 -0.48
CA TRP A 74 8.54 3.04 -0.77
C TRP A 74 7.15 2.42 -0.66
N ILE A 75 6.97 1.22 -1.26
CA ILE A 75 5.65 0.57 -1.21
C ILE A 75 5.32 0.08 0.20
N GLU A 76 6.34 -0.35 0.97
CA GLU A 76 6.10 -0.75 2.35
C GLU A 76 5.68 0.43 3.20
N ARG A 77 6.26 1.61 2.98
CA ARG A 77 5.87 2.80 3.70
C ARG A 77 4.40 3.16 3.43
N ILE A 78 3.98 3.08 2.17
CA ILE A 78 2.59 3.36 1.84
C ILE A 78 1.68 2.36 2.53
N THR A 79 2.06 1.09 2.54
CA THR A 79 1.26 0.04 3.18
C THR A 79 1.14 0.27 4.69
N VAL A 80 2.24 0.61 5.35
CA VAL A 80 2.21 0.90 6.78
C VAL A 80 1.31 2.11 7.06
N ASN A 81 1.41 3.14 6.23
CA ASN A 81 0.57 4.33 6.40
C ASN A 81 -0.92 4.00 6.27
N VAL A 82 -1.27 3.14 5.31
CA VAL A 82 -2.67 2.69 5.16
C VAL A 82 -3.14 2.00 6.43
N ALA A 83 -2.32 1.09 6.97
CA ALA A 83 -2.68 0.35 8.18
C ALA A 83 -2.79 1.28 9.38
N LEU A 84 -1.88 2.25 9.51
CA LEU A 84 -1.91 3.19 10.63
C LEU A 84 -3.13 4.11 10.54
N GLU A 85 -3.50 4.54 9.35
CA GLU A 85 -4.70 5.34 9.18
C GLU A 85 -5.95 4.56 9.59
N TRP A 86 -5.98 3.28 9.22
CA TRP A 86 -7.10 2.42 9.61
C TRP A 86 -7.20 2.30 11.14
N ILE A 87 -6.05 2.10 11.80
CA ILE A 87 -6.04 2.00 13.26
C ILE A 87 -6.52 3.29 13.91
N ARG A 88 -6.02 4.43 13.43
CA ARG A 88 -6.43 5.73 13.96
C ARG A 88 -7.92 5.97 13.78
N SER A 89 -8.45 5.56 12.62
CA SER A 89 -9.87 5.67 12.33
C SER A 89 -10.70 4.88 13.33
N ARG A 90 -10.24 3.68 13.67
CA ARG A 90 -10.97 2.82 14.61
C ARG A 90 -10.92 3.33 16.03
N SER A 91 -9.82 3.98 16.42
CA SER A 91 -9.66 4.44 17.79
C SER A 91 -10.36 5.74 18.06
N LYS A 92 -10.86 6.42 17.06
CA LYS A 92 -11.54 7.68 17.29
C LYS A 92 -12.87 7.45 17.99
N PRO A 93 -13.22 8.31 18.96
CA PRO A 93 -14.55 8.19 19.57
C PRO A 93 -15.63 8.41 18.53
N VAL A 94 -16.69 7.66 18.67
CA VAL A 94 -17.80 7.77 17.74
C VAL A 94 -18.50 9.12 17.87
N SER A 95 -18.40 9.69 19.01
CA SER A 95 -19.03 10.96 19.25
C SER A 95 -18.36 12.04 18.48
N TYR A 96 -18.33 12.23 17.77
CA TYR A 96 -17.74 13.32 17.22
C TYR A 96 -17.89 13.53 15.84
N THR A 97 -18.37 12.85 16.62
CA THR A 97 -18.62 13.04 15.78
C THR A 97 -19.02 13.53 15.29
N HIS A 98 -19.06 13.38 15.70
CA HIS A 98 -19.47 13.79 15.30
C HIS A 98 -19.41 14.38 15.01
N LEU A 99 -19.46 14.34 15.33
CA LEU A 99 -19.36 14.89 15.24
C LEU A 99 -19.10 15.47 14.73
N THR A 100 -19.17 15.44 14.68
CA THR A 100 -19.03 15.99 14.36
C THR A 100 -19.04 16.51 14.02
N LEU A 101 -19.25 16.40 14.29
CA LEU A 101 -19.38 16.90 14.15
C LEU A 101 -19.34 17.47 13.96
N PRO A 102 -19.45 17.46 14.14
CA PRO A 102 -19.36 17.93 13.94
C PRO A 102 -19.23 18.27 13.73
N THR A 103 -19.13 18.05 13.90
CA THR A 103 -18.96 18.32 13.70
C THR A 103 -19.09 18.46 13.50
#